data_479dd6be5e4010e4042e9f4e0d4e6b00
#
_entry.id   479dd6be5e4010e4042e9f4e0d4e6b00
#
_cell.length_a   1.000
_cell.length_b   1.000
_cell.length_c   1.000
_cell.angle_alpha   90.00
_cell.angle_beta   90.00
_cell.angle_gamma   90.00
#
_symmetry.space_group_name_H-M   'P 1'
#
loop_
_entity.id
_entity.type
_entity.pdbx_description
1 polymer ?
#
loop_
_entity_poly.entity_id
_entity_poly.type
_entity_poly.pdbx_seq_one_letter_code
_entity_poly.pdbx_strand_id
1 'polypeptide(L)'
;MDPAFIINPALLSDAGDDPLKDFAPVTLFATAPLILMVPSSLPAKTVQELVDYGKANPGKLNYGSPGAGSAGHLAIEQFRTFFGLKMAHIPYKGGGPALSAVVAGEVSILVIGANAIPFIQEGRLRGLAATSATRLPALPAVPIFAEFGFPQVNVQTFAGLVAPAGTPRPVIQRLHAALAVTGPPFDRRLPTVEFRQN
;
A
#
# COMPACT_ATOMS: atom_id res chain seq x y z
N MET A 1 -13.15 4.20 -3.10
CA MET A 1 -11.94 4.84 -3.65
C MET A 1 -10.73 4.30 -2.91
N ASP A 2 -9.69 3.92 -3.63
CA ASP A 2 -8.39 3.49 -3.12
C ASP A 2 -7.27 4.24 -3.87
N PRO A 3 -5.98 4.05 -3.51
CA PRO A 3 -4.89 4.75 -4.18
C PRO A 3 -4.84 4.57 -5.70
N ALA A 4 -5.18 3.41 -6.24
CA ALA A 4 -5.14 3.16 -7.68
C ALA A 4 -6.08 4.09 -8.45
N PHE A 5 -7.21 4.47 -7.85
CA PHE A 5 -8.14 5.42 -8.43
C PHE A 5 -7.51 6.80 -8.73
N ILE A 6 -6.58 7.25 -7.88
CA ILE A 6 -5.88 8.54 -8.08
C ILE A 6 -4.62 8.36 -8.92
N ILE A 7 -3.95 7.21 -8.81
CA ILE A 7 -2.64 6.95 -9.41
C ILE A 7 -2.78 6.56 -10.89
N ASN A 8 -3.79 5.77 -11.24
CA ASN A 8 -3.96 5.24 -12.60
C ASN A 8 -4.06 6.33 -13.68
N PRO A 9 -4.75 7.46 -13.50
CA PRO A 9 -4.76 8.53 -14.50
C PRO A 9 -3.38 9.12 -14.80
N ALA A 10 -2.45 9.06 -13.85
CA ALA A 10 -1.07 9.51 -14.07
C ALA A 10 -0.18 8.45 -14.76
N LEU A 11 -0.58 7.16 -14.70
CA LEU A 11 0.19 6.04 -15.25
C LEU A 11 -0.36 5.53 -16.58
N LEU A 12 -1.66 5.67 -16.82
CA LEU A 12 -2.36 5.11 -17.97
C LEU A 12 -2.90 6.23 -18.84
N SER A 13 -2.57 6.19 -20.12
CA SER A 13 -3.05 7.17 -21.11
C SER A 13 -4.56 7.08 -21.38
N ASP A 14 -5.21 5.98 -20.98
CA ASP A 14 -6.64 5.72 -21.17
C ASP A 14 -7.26 5.25 -19.85
N ALA A 15 -7.16 6.09 -18.83
CA ALA A 15 -7.72 5.80 -17.50
C ALA A 15 -9.25 6.02 -17.42
N GLY A 16 -9.84 6.63 -18.46
CA GLY A 16 -11.28 6.87 -18.60
C GLY A 16 -11.77 8.09 -17.80
N ASP A 17 -11.64 8.05 -16.47
CA ASP A 17 -12.15 9.10 -15.58
C ASP A 17 -11.02 10.00 -15.06
N ASP A 18 -11.31 11.30 -14.86
CA ASP A 18 -10.43 12.25 -14.15
C ASP A 18 -10.90 12.37 -12.69
N PRO A 19 -10.15 11.81 -11.71
CA PRO A 19 -10.55 11.81 -10.31
C PRO A 19 -10.80 13.21 -9.73
N LEU A 20 -10.12 14.22 -10.28
CA LEU A 20 -10.22 15.59 -9.77
C LEU A 20 -11.38 16.37 -10.38
N LYS A 21 -11.83 16.00 -11.60
CA LYS A 21 -12.90 16.69 -12.31
C LYS A 21 -14.23 15.96 -12.21
N ASP A 22 -14.21 14.62 -12.31
CA ASP A 22 -15.41 13.82 -12.46
C ASP A 22 -16.02 13.40 -11.13
N PHE A 23 -15.31 13.64 -10.01
CA PHE A 23 -15.75 13.24 -8.66
C PHE A 23 -15.59 14.35 -7.63
N ALA A 24 -16.52 14.36 -6.66
CA ALA A 24 -16.48 15.17 -5.47
C ALA A 24 -16.11 14.31 -4.24
N PRO A 25 -15.10 14.70 -3.42
CA PRO A 25 -14.74 13.96 -2.23
C PRO A 25 -15.86 14.04 -1.18
N VAL A 26 -16.17 12.89 -0.56
CA VAL A 26 -17.14 12.82 0.55
C VAL A 26 -16.40 12.63 1.87
N THR A 27 -15.58 11.58 1.99
CA THR A 27 -14.80 11.32 3.21
C THR A 27 -13.70 10.28 2.96
N LEU A 28 -12.63 10.44 3.72
CA LEU A 28 -11.61 9.41 3.92
C LEU A 28 -11.95 8.68 5.23
N PHE A 29 -12.19 7.37 5.19
CA PHE A 29 -12.63 6.64 6.38
C PHE A 29 -11.61 5.61 6.88
N ALA A 30 -10.56 5.31 6.11
CA ALA A 30 -9.48 4.46 6.57
C ALA A 30 -8.16 4.80 5.88
N THR A 31 -7.08 4.73 6.64
CA THR A 31 -5.71 4.63 6.14
C THR A 31 -5.04 3.44 6.79
N ALA A 32 -4.16 2.76 6.09
CA ALA A 32 -3.41 1.65 6.65
C ALA A 32 -1.99 1.64 6.07
N PRO A 33 -1.00 1.38 6.90
CA PRO A 33 0.35 1.15 6.45
C PRO A 33 0.44 -0.16 5.68
N LEU A 34 1.48 -0.27 4.87
CA LEU A 34 1.84 -1.47 4.13
C LEU A 34 3.02 -2.16 4.83
N ILE A 35 3.18 -3.45 4.57
CA ILE A 35 4.25 -4.26 5.11
C ILE A 35 4.99 -4.90 3.94
N LEU A 36 6.30 -4.65 3.87
CA LEU A 36 7.22 -5.39 2.99
C LEU A 36 7.42 -6.77 3.58
N MET A 37 7.13 -7.80 2.83
CA MET A 37 7.22 -9.18 3.28
C MET A 37 7.80 -10.09 2.22
N VAL A 38 8.34 -11.21 2.68
CA VAL A 38 8.91 -12.29 1.88
C VAL A 38 8.43 -13.65 2.39
N PRO A 39 8.43 -14.72 1.58
CA PRO A 39 8.25 -16.08 2.07
C PRO A 39 9.30 -16.42 3.14
N SER A 40 8.93 -17.16 4.17
CA SER A 40 9.88 -17.57 5.23
C SER A 40 11.02 -18.44 4.70
N SER A 41 10.85 -19.06 3.53
CA SER A 41 11.87 -19.84 2.83
C SER A 41 12.97 -18.98 2.17
N LEU A 42 12.70 -17.69 1.92
CA LEU A 42 13.72 -16.80 1.33
C LEU A 42 14.84 -16.55 2.36
N PRO A 43 16.13 -16.67 1.97
CA PRO A 43 17.26 -16.53 2.89
C PRO A 43 17.59 -15.06 3.22
N ALA A 44 16.56 -14.22 3.40
CA ALA A 44 16.68 -12.82 3.82
C ALA A 44 15.78 -12.58 5.04
N LYS A 45 16.36 -12.14 6.14
CA LYS A 45 15.68 -11.88 7.42
C LYS A 45 15.50 -10.40 7.73
N THR A 46 16.22 -9.56 7.01
CA THR A 46 16.21 -8.10 7.14
C THR A 46 16.11 -7.43 5.77
N VAL A 47 15.76 -6.13 5.76
CA VAL A 47 15.77 -5.33 4.53
C VAL A 47 17.14 -5.33 3.88
N GLN A 48 18.23 -5.21 4.69
CA GLN A 48 19.58 -5.20 4.17
C GLN A 48 19.96 -6.54 3.52
N GLU A 49 19.65 -7.66 4.17
CA GLU A 49 19.90 -8.98 3.59
C GLU A 49 19.11 -9.23 2.30
N LEU A 50 17.87 -8.68 2.19
CA LEU A 50 17.10 -8.74 0.95
C LEU A 50 17.77 -7.96 -0.18
N VAL A 51 18.28 -6.77 0.13
CA VAL A 51 19.03 -5.93 -0.83
C VAL A 51 20.30 -6.62 -1.28
N ASP A 52 21.08 -7.17 -0.34
CA ASP A 52 22.34 -7.86 -0.64
C ASP A 52 22.09 -9.11 -1.49
N TYR A 53 21.05 -9.87 -1.14
CA TYR A 53 20.64 -11.04 -1.92
C TYR A 53 20.23 -10.64 -3.35
N GLY A 54 19.44 -9.58 -3.51
CA GLY A 54 19.00 -9.09 -4.82
C GLY A 54 20.14 -8.57 -5.68
N LYS A 55 21.14 -7.91 -5.08
CA LYS A 55 22.35 -7.45 -5.77
C LYS A 55 23.26 -8.61 -6.18
N ALA A 56 23.40 -9.61 -5.32
CA ALA A 56 24.20 -10.82 -5.62
C ALA A 56 23.53 -11.73 -6.66
N ASN A 57 22.21 -11.62 -6.83
CA ASN A 57 21.42 -12.48 -7.72
C ASN A 57 20.51 -11.65 -8.63
N PRO A 58 21.06 -10.87 -9.59
CA PRO A 58 20.26 -9.99 -10.45
C PRO A 58 19.21 -10.77 -11.25
N GLY A 59 17.95 -10.34 -11.18
CA GLY A 59 16.84 -10.95 -11.91
C GLY A 59 16.26 -12.23 -11.28
N LYS A 60 16.81 -12.75 -10.18
CA LYS A 60 16.24 -13.89 -9.46
C LYS A 60 15.04 -13.52 -8.57
N LEU A 61 15.01 -12.29 -8.05
CA LEU A 61 13.87 -11.80 -7.31
C LEU A 61 12.78 -11.35 -8.27
N ASN A 62 11.55 -11.67 -7.92
CA ASN A 62 10.35 -11.10 -8.49
C ASN A 62 9.48 -10.52 -7.37
N TYR A 63 8.49 -9.71 -7.71
CA TYR A 63 7.56 -9.19 -6.74
C TYR A 63 6.13 -9.18 -7.25
N GLY A 64 5.21 -9.50 -6.36
CA GLY A 64 3.78 -9.41 -6.60
C GLY A 64 3.24 -8.03 -6.25
N SER A 65 2.12 -7.66 -6.86
CA SER A 65 1.30 -6.52 -6.44
C SER A 65 -0.18 -6.81 -6.59
N PRO A 66 -1.05 -6.08 -5.87
CA PRO A 66 -2.50 -6.16 -6.09
C PRO A 66 -2.98 -5.68 -7.46
N GLY A 67 -2.07 -5.17 -8.28
CA GLY A 67 -2.28 -4.63 -9.61
C GLY A 67 -1.32 -3.48 -9.89
N ALA A 68 -1.11 -3.17 -11.17
CA ALA A 68 -0.33 -2.01 -11.60
C ALA A 68 -0.98 -0.72 -11.03
N GLY A 69 -0.16 0.21 -10.55
CA GLY A 69 -0.64 1.47 -9.93
C GLY A 69 -1.16 1.33 -8.50
N SER A 70 -1.19 0.13 -7.91
CA SER A 70 -1.54 -0.01 -6.49
C SER A 70 -0.47 0.60 -5.58
N ALA A 71 -0.85 0.98 -4.35
CA ALA A 71 0.09 1.51 -3.36
C ALA A 71 1.26 0.55 -3.09
N GLY A 72 0.98 -0.77 -3.03
CA GLY A 72 2.00 -1.80 -2.89
C GLY A 72 2.96 -1.87 -4.08
N HIS A 73 2.45 -1.71 -5.31
CA HIS A 73 3.29 -1.62 -6.51
C HIS A 73 4.25 -0.43 -6.43
N LEU A 74 3.74 0.76 -6.11
CA LEU A 74 4.57 1.97 -6.02
C LEU A 74 5.61 1.86 -4.90
N ALA A 75 5.25 1.30 -3.75
CA ALA A 75 6.19 1.12 -2.65
C ALA A 75 7.37 0.20 -3.05
N ILE A 76 7.10 -0.89 -3.77
CA ILE A 76 8.16 -1.79 -4.26
C ILE A 76 8.98 -1.12 -5.36
N GLU A 77 8.36 -0.35 -6.27
CA GLU A 77 9.08 0.36 -7.31
C GLU A 77 10.03 1.43 -6.73
N GLN A 78 9.61 2.16 -5.69
CA GLN A 78 10.50 3.06 -4.96
C GLN A 78 11.68 2.29 -4.34
N PHE A 79 11.38 1.17 -3.65
CA PHE A 79 12.40 0.31 -3.05
C PHE A 79 13.37 -0.24 -4.10
N ARG A 80 12.85 -0.83 -5.18
CA ARG A 80 13.63 -1.39 -6.28
C ARG A 80 14.55 -0.36 -6.92
N THR A 81 14.02 0.83 -7.20
CA THR A 81 14.76 1.92 -7.85
C THR A 81 15.84 2.46 -6.94
N PHE A 82 15.51 2.70 -5.66
CA PHE A 82 16.46 3.22 -4.69
C PHE A 82 17.68 2.32 -4.51
N PHE A 83 17.47 1.01 -4.43
CA PHE A 83 18.57 0.05 -4.25
C PHE A 83 19.19 -0.45 -5.55
N GLY A 84 18.67 -0.06 -6.72
CA GLY A 84 19.14 -0.52 -8.02
C GLY A 84 18.89 -2.02 -8.26
N LEU A 85 17.81 -2.58 -7.72
CA LEU A 85 17.52 -4.00 -7.83
C LEU A 85 16.88 -4.34 -9.19
N LYS A 86 17.29 -5.44 -9.79
CA LYS A 86 16.68 -6.01 -10.99
C LYS A 86 15.66 -7.07 -10.58
N MET A 87 14.37 -6.72 -10.65
CA MET A 87 13.24 -7.59 -10.26
C MET A 87 12.14 -7.53 -11.31
N ALA A 88 11.48 -8.66 -11.55
CA ALA A 88 10.30 -8.72 -12.41
C ALA A 88 9.02 -8.42 -11.62
N HIS A 89 8.13 -7.61 -12.18
CA HIS A 89 6.80 -7.34 -11.62
C HIS A 89 5.79 -8.39 -12.09
N ILE A 90 5.01 -8.94 -11.16
CA ILE A 90 3.92 -9.87 -11.43
C ILE A 90 2.63 -9.27 -10.85
N PRO A 91 1.79 -8.61 -11.68
CA PRO A 91 0.54 -8.03 -11.22
C PRO A 91 -0.53 -9.10 -11.03
N TYR A 92 -1.26 -9.02 -9.91
CA TYR A 92 -2.42 -9.86 -9.60
C TYR A 92 -3.71 -9.03 -9.62
N LYS A 93 -4.85 -9.71 -9.69
CA LYS A 93 -6.19 -9.08 -9.64
C LYS A 93 -6.62 -8.88 -8.17
N GLY A 94 -5.87 -8.05 -7.43
CA GLY A 94 -6.17 -7.71 -6.03
C GLY A 94 -5.20 -8.32 -5.01
N GLY A 95 -5.36 -7.92 -3.74
CA GLY A 95 -4.46 -8.29 -2.64
C GLY A 95 -4.56 -9.77 -2.24
N GLY A 96 -5.73 -10.41 -2.33
CA GLY A 96 -5.92 -11.81 -1.97
C GLY A 96 -5.09 -12.75 -2.84
N PRO A 97 -5.23 -12.74 -4.17
CA PRO A 97 -4.38 -13.54 -5.07
C PRO A 97 -2.89 -13.25 -4.92
N ALA A 98 -2.49 -11.98 -4.75
CA ALA A 98 -1.08 -11.63 -4.53
C ALA A 98 -0.53 -12.22 -3.21
N LEU A 99 -1.35 -12.19 -2.14
CA LEU A 99 -0.99 -12.78 -0.84
C LEU A 99 -0.86 -14.31 -0.95
N SER A 100 -1.78 -14.97 -1.65
CA SER A 100 -1.68 -16.41 -1.88
C SER A 100 -0.40 -16.79 -2.62
N ALA A 101 -0.03 -16.01 -3.64
CA ALA A 101 1.17 -16.24 -4.44
C ALA A 101 2.47 -16.09 -3.61
N VAL A 102 2.58 -15.08 -2.74
CA VAL A 102 3.78 -14.94 -1.88
C VAL A 102 3.83 -16.03 -0.82
N VAL A 103 2.70 -16.44 -0.27
CA VAL A 103 2.62 -17.56 0.69
C VAL A 103 3.04 -18.88 0.03
N ALA A 104 2.68 -19.09 -1.24
CA ALA A 104 3.09 -20.25 -2.03
C ALA A 104 4.56 -20.19 -2.51
N GLY A 105 5.23 -19.04 -2.38
CA GLY A 105 6.59 -18.84 -2.87
C GLY A 105 6.69 -18.58 -4.38
N GLU A 106 5.58 -18.33 -5.06
CA GLU A 106 5.56 -17.98 -6.49
C GLU A 106 6.17 -16.60 -6.74
N VAL A 107 6.03 -15.68 -5.78
CA VAL A 107 6.69 -14.38 -5.78
C VAL A 107 7.57 -14.25 -4.55
N SER A 108 8.71 -13.58 -4.74
CA SER A 108 9.75 -13.41 -3.70
C SER A 108 9.41 -12.28 -2.72
N ILE A 109 8.66 -11.28 -3.17
CA ILE A 109 8.39 -10.05 -2.41
C ILE A 109 6.95 -9.64 -2.62
N LEU A 110 6.30 -9.16 -1.56
CA LEU A 110 5.00 -8.50 -1.63
C LEU A 110 4.98 -7.31 -0.66
N VAL A 111 4.28 -6.24 -1.04
CA VAL A 111 3.96 -5.12 -0.14
C VAL A 111 2.44 -4.93 -0.15
N ILE A 112 1.80 -5.28 0.97
CA ILE A 112 0.35 -5.09 1.17
C ILE A 112 0.05 -4.73 2.63
N GLY A 113 -1.23 -4.47 2.92
CA GLY A 113 -1.70 -4.04 4.23
C GLY A 113 -1.89 -5.17 5.25
N ALA A 114 -2.75 -4.90 6.25
CA ALA A 114 -2.92 -5.69 7.46
C ALA A 114 -3.43 -7.12 7.26
N ASN A 115 -4.02 -7.45 6.11
CA ASN A 115 -4.48 -8.81 5.80
C ASN A 115 -3.36 -9.86 5.74
N ALA A 116 -2.08 -9.42 5.69
CA ALA A 116 -0.92 -10.30 5.77
C ALA A 116 -0.48 -10.62 7.21
N ILE A 117 -0.96 -9.88 8.22
CA ILE A 117 -0.53 -10.03 9.63
C ILE A 117 -0.66 -11.46 10.14
N PRO A 118 -1.77 -12.19 9.93
CA PRO A 118 -1.89 -13.56 10.40
C PRO A 118 -0.79 -14.48 9.86
N PHE A 119 -0.46 -14.36 8.57
CA PHE A 119 0.58 -15.19 7.93
C PHE A 119 1.99 -14.88 8.44
N ILE A 120 2.23 -13.63 8.86
CA ILE A 120 3.50 -13.25 9.51
C ILE A 120 3.56 -13.81 10.93
N GLN A 121 2.47 -13.74 11.70
CA GLN A 121 2.38 -14.28 13.03
C GLN A 121 2.50 -15.83 13.07
N GLU A 122 1.95 -16.49 12.05
CA GLU A 122 2.09 -17.94 11.84
C GLU A 122 3.47 -18.37 11.34
N GLY A 123 4.36 -17.41 11.00
CA GLY A 123 5.70 -17.70 10.49
C GLY A 123 5.75 -18.19 9.05
N ARG A 124 4.65 -18.13 8.31
CA ARG A 124 4.58 -18.47 6.87
C ARG A 124 5.19 -17.40 5.99
N LEU A 125 5.06 -16.16 6.42
CA LEU A 125 5.71 -15.00 5.82
C LEU A 125 6.62 -14.33 6.86
N ARG A 126 7.61 -13.60 6.38
CA ARG A 126 8.45 -12.73 7.19
C ARG A 126 8.22 -11.28 6.81
N GLY A 127 7.72 -10.47 7.75
CA GLY A 127 7.66 -9.02 7.61
C GLY A 127 9.06 -8.44 7.80
N LEU A 128 9.54 -7.69 6.84
CA LEU A 128 10.87 -7.07 6.87
C LEU A 128 10.83 -5.60 7.28
N ALA A 129 9.82 -4.86 6.84
CA ALA A 129 9.61 -3.47 7.24
C ALA A 129 8.17 -3.04 7.03
N ALA A 130 7.69 -2.12 7.88
CA ALA A 130 6.41 -1.44 7.70
C ALA A 130 6.62 0.00 7.18
N THR A 131 5.65 0.49 6.41
CA THR A 131 5.67 1.86 5.86
C THR A 131 5.06 2.89 6.80
N SER A 132 4.74 2.51 8.02
CA SER A 132 4.19 3.39 9.06
C SER A 132 5.27 4.29 9.69
N ALA A 133 4.83 5.39 10.33
CA ALA A 133 5.72 6.25 11.10
C ALA A 133 6.19 5.61 12.42
N THR A 134 5.44 4.64 12.95
CA THR A 134 5.77 3.87 14.16
C THR A 134 5.55 2.39 13.91
N ARG A 135 6.17 1.53 14.72
CA ARG A 135 5.97 0.08 14.62
C ARG A 135 4.52 -0.30 14.85
N LEU A 136 4.06 -1.30 14.12
CA LEU A 136 2.69 -1.79 14.22
C LEU A 136 2.47 -2.52 15.54
N PRO A 137 1.46 -2.18 16.37
CA PRO A 137 1.18 -2.91 17.61
C PRO A 137 0.98 -4.41 17.42
N ALA A 138 0.39 -4.82 16.30
CA ALA A 138 0.17 -6.23 15.96
C ALA A 138 1.45 -6.98 15.54
N LEU A 139 2.52 -6.25 15.19
CA LEU A 139 3.80 -6.78 14.71
C LEU A 139 4.97 -5.97 15.31
N PRO A 140 5.14 -5.93 16.64
CA PRO A 140 6.13 -5.05 17.28
C PRO A 140 7.58 -5.42 16.92
N ALA A 141 7.83 -6.64 16.48
CA ALA A 141 9.14 -7.09 16.03
C ALA A 141 9.49 -6.64 14.61
N VAL A 142 8.49 -6.22 13.80
CA VAL A 142 8.73 -5.73 12.44
C VAL A 142 9.13 -4.26 12.51
N PRO A 143 10.35 -3.89 12.07
CA PRO A 143 10.81 -2.51 12.06
C PRO A 143 10.07 -1.67 11.03
N ILE A 144 10.26 -0.36 11.08
CA ILE A 144 9.77 0.56 10.05
C ILE A 144 10.90 0.95 9.09
N PHE A 145 10.55 1.38 7.88
CA PHE A 145 11.56 1.79 6.88
C PHE A 145 12.46 2.93 7.37
N ALA A 146 11.96 3.83 8.21
CA ALA A 146 12.75 4.92 8.79
C ALA A 146 13.91 4.42 9.65
N GLU A 147 13.80 3.26 10.30
CA GLU A 147 14.86 2.65 11.11
C GLU A 147 16.08 2.19 10.27
N PHE A 148 15.87 2.04 8.96
CA PHE A 148 16.92 1.70 7.99
C PHE A 148 17.44 2.92 7.21
N GLY A 149 17.05 4.14 7.59
CA GLY A 149 17.43 5.36 6.89
C GLY A 149 16.58 5.69 5.66
N PHE A 150 15.38 5.11 5.54
CA PHE A 150 14.44 5.34 4.44
C PHE A 150 13.10 5.94 4.90
N PRO A 151 13.10 7.12 5.57
CA PRO A 151 11.87 7.75 6.05
C PRO A 151 10.93 8.17 4.91
N GLN A 152 11.43 8.30 3.67
CA GLN A 152 10.64 8.63 2.49
C GLN A 152 9.72 7.48 2.03
N VAL A 153 9.98 6.23 2.44
CA VAL A 153 9.10 5.08 2.17
C VAL A 153 7.97 5.09 3.20
N ASN A 154 7.10 6.08 3.09
CA ASN A 154 5.91 6.25 3.91
C ASN A 154 4.65 6.18 3.01
N VAL A 155 4.51 5.08 2.30
CA VAL A 155 3.35 4.82 1.45
C VAL A 155 2.25 4.17 2.27
N GLN A 156 1.07 4.76 2.27
CA GLN A 156 -0.11 4.19 2.91
C GLN A 156 -1.17 3.85 1.86
N THR A 157 -1.89 2.77 2.10
CA THR A 157 -3.16 2.59 1.42
C THR A 157 -4.25 3.37 2.15
N PHE A 158 -5.28 3.75 1.44
CA PHE A 158 -6.42 4.44 2.03
C PHE A 158 -7.73 3.95 1.41
N ALA A 159 -8.81 4.14 2.13
CA ALA A 159 -10.15 3.93 1.63
C ALA A 159 -11.00 5.17 1.90
N GLY A 160 -11.73 5.62 0.89
CA GLY A 160 -12.58 6.79 0.95
C GLY A 160 -13.80 6.66 0.07
N LEU A 161 -14.75 7.55 0.26
CA LEU A 161 -15.93 7.69 -0.57
C LEU A 161 -15.82 8.97 -1.41
N VAL A 162 -16.17 8.86 -2.67
CA VAL A 162 -16.40 9.99 -3.58
C VAL A 162 -17.80 9.90 -4.16
N ALA A 163 -18.34 11.00 -4.58
CA ALA A 163 -19.59 11.10 -5.32
C ALA A 163 -19.30 11.66 -6.73
N PRO A 164 -20.19 11.50 -7.72
CA PRO A 164 -20.05 12.17 -9.01
C PRO A 164 -19.92 13.69 -8.84
N ALA A 165 -19.11 14.33 -9.71
CA ALA A 165 -19.03 15.78 -9.76
C ALA A 165 -20.43 16.38 -9.97
N GLY A 166 -20.69 17.51 -9.35
CA GLY A 166 -22.03 18.13 -9.41
C GLY A 166 -23.05 17.58 -8.40
N THR A 167 -22.70 16.57 -7.59
CA THR A 167 -23.57 16.15 -6.48
C THR A 167 -23.80 17.34 -5.54
N PRO A 168 -25.08 17.67 -5.21
CA PRO A 168 -25.39 18.84 -4.38
C PRO A 168 -24.71 18.77 -3.00
N ARG A 169 -24.15 19.89 -2.55
CA ARG A 169 -23.47 20.00 -1.24
C ARG A 169 -24.24 19.41 -0.06
N PRO A 170 -25.58 19.62 0.07
CA PRO A 170 -26.32 19.01 1.17
C PRO A 170 -26.31 17.48 1.15
N VAL A 171 -26.26 16.85 -0.03
CA VAL A 171 -26.16 15.39 -0.16
C VAL A 171 -24.77 14.92 0.29
N ILE A 172 -23.71 15.59 -0.14
CA ILE A 172 -22.33 15.29 0.30
C ILE A 172 -22.23 15.38 1.83
N GLN A 173 -22.78 16.46 2.43
CA GLN A 173 -22.75 16.65 3.89
C GLN A 173 -23.51 15.55 4.63
N ARG A 174 -24.67 15.12 4.12
CA ARG A 174 -25.45 14.01 4.73
C ARG A 174 -24.70 12.69 4.65
N LEU A 175 -24.07 12.38 3.51
CA LEU A 175 -23.23 11.18 3.35
C LEU A 175 -22.04 11.20 4.30
N HIS A 176 -21.34 12.34 4.37
CA HIS A 176 -20.21 12.51 5.28
C HIS A 176 -20.63 12.32 6.75
N ALA A 177 -21.72 12.95 7.18
CA ALA A 177 -22.23 12.82 8.54
C ALA A 177 -22.63 11.37 8.88
N ALA A 178 -23.30 10.67 7.95
CA ALA A 178 -23.70 9.27 8.16
C ALA A 178 -22.48 8.35 8.35
N LEU A 179 -21.42 8.55 7.58
CA LEU A 179 -20.20 7.75 7.69
C LEU A 179 -19.36 8.07 8.94
N ALA A 180 -19.39 9.32 9.40
CA ALA A 180 -18.72 9.72 10.63
C ALA A 180 -19.32 9.07 11.89
N VAL A 181 -20.60 8.67 11.84
CA VAL A 181 -21.32 8.03 12.97
C VAL A 181 -21.13 6.50 13.00
N THR A 182 -20.91 5.87 11.84
CA THR A 182 -20.89 4.40 11.70
C THR A 182 -19.49 3.79 11.72
N GLY A 183 -18.42 4.59 11.63
CA GLY A 183 -17.04 4.12 11.69
C GLY A 183 -16.54 3.88 13.12
N PRO A 184 -15.55 2.99 13.34
CA PRO A 184 -14.81 2.98 14.60
C PRO A 184 -14.27 4.39 14.87
N PRO A 185 -13.99 4.77 16.13
CA PRO A 185 -13.51 6.11 16.44
C PRO A 185 -12.26 6.41 15.62
N PHE A 186 -12.48 7.17 14.56
CA PHE A 186 -11.45 7.57 13.61
C PHE A 186 -10.47 8.47 14.34
N ASP A 187 -9.19 8.21 14.23
CA ASP A 187 -8.18 9.13 14.78
C ASP A 187 -8.32 10.49 14.07
N ARG A 188 -8.98 11.44 14.73
CA ARG A 188 -9.21 12.81 14.24
C ARG A 188 -7.92 13.59 13.96
N ARG A 189 -6.75 12.96 14.16
CA ARG A 189 -5.43 13.52 13.90
C ARG A 189 -4.95 13.37 12.46
N LEU A 190 -5.71 12.67 11.60
CA LEU A 190 -5.39 12.69 10.18
C LEU A 190 -5.77 14.06 9.60
N PRO A 191 -4.85 14.72 8.87
CA PRO A 191 -5.13 16.00 8.27
C PRO A 191 -6.33 15.86 7.34
N THR A 192 -7.32 16.71 7.55
CA THR A 192 -8.38 16.93 6.56
C THR A 192 -7.67 17.27 5.26
N VAL A 193 -7.84 16.45 4.24
CA VAL A 193 -7.29 16.78 2.92
C VAL A 193 -8.09 17.98 2.43
N GLU A 194 -7.57 19.18 2.72
CA GLU A 194 -8.06 20.38 2.08
C GLU A 194 -7.58 20.34 0.64
N PHE A 195 -8.46 19.92 -0.27
CA PHE A 195 -8.26 20.18 -1.67
C PHE A 195 -8.41 21.70 -1.86
N ARG A 196 -7.27 22.41 -1.92
CA ARG A 196 -7.27 23.81 -2.35
C ARG A 196 -7.83 23.83 -3.78
N GLN A 197 -9.03 24.35 -3.92
CA GLN A 197 -9.51 24.82 -5.21
C GLN A 197 -8.72 26.09 -5.52
N ASN A 198 -7.82 26.03 -6.50
CA ASN A 198 -7.32 27.21 -7.19
C ASN A 198 -8.33 27.58 -8.29
#